data_47cfcb69b36d6632cd8aa023c09f36be
#
_entry.id   47cfcb69b36d6632cd8aa023c09f36be
#
_cell.length_a   1.000
_cell.length_b   1.000
_cell.length_c   1.000
_cell.angle_alpha   90.00
_cell.angle_beta   90.00
_cell.angle_gamma   90.00
#
_symmetry.space_group_name_H-M   'P 1'
#
loop_
_entity.id
_entity.type
_entity.pdbx_description
1 polymer ?
#
loop_
_entity_poly.entity_id
_entity_poly.type
_entity_poly.pdbx_seq_one_letter_code
_entity_poly.pdbx_strand_id
1 'polypeptide(L)'
;MSSKYIVRQPIKDQANKIIGYEIQYHGENQAFGDNGKNVRENDFAAADTIYNFLTMNTDKLLRGSLNFMTFTTTLLMKKTPHLFDKGELVIQIDDSVIIHPLAMHMVQQYAKEGYQVAVNEFQFAPRYLGILDRIDYIKLNIQTTPELTLKNIIDIAHSMKKQCIAVGIDREETYQKAVKLGVDALEGPYVAEKLTTQTHSSGYLQSNFFRLMVAMTRDEPDVEEIEQIISVDATLTYGLLRMANSCYYALRHRVTSVRQAIMTMGLSELRQWVYLLSASNA
;
A
#
# COMPACT_ATOMS: atom_id res chain seq x y z
N MET A 1 18.84 8.59 -16.68
CA MET A 1 17.74 8.95 -15.79
C MET A 1 16.88 7.71 -15.65
N SER A 2 16.89 7.07 -14.51
CA SER A 2 16.04 5.91 -14.25
C SER A 2 14.59 6.40 -14.11
N SER A 3 13.70 5.78 -14.85
CA SER A 3 12.28 6.15 -14.80
C SER A 3 11.62 5.44 -13.62
N LYS A 4 11.17 6.21 -12.65
CA LYS A 4 10.32 5.71 -11.56
C LYS A 4 8.88 5.55 -12.07
N TYR A 5 8.21 4.43 -11.77
CA TYR A 5 6.83 4.21 -12.19
C TYR A 5 6.07 3.29 -11.23
N ILE A 6 4.77 3.51 -11.14
CA ILE A 6 3.86 2.59 -10.45
C ILE A 6 3.29 1.61 -11.47
N VAL A 7 3.32 0.34 -11.12
CA VAL A 7 2.65 -0.73 -11.83
C VAL A 7 1.40 -1.12 -11.06
N ARG A 8 0.28 -1.15 -11.75
CA ARG A 8 -0.97 -1.72 -11.28
C ARG A 8 -1.19 -3.03 -11.98
N GLN A 9 -1.07 -4.12 -11.24
CA GLN A 9 -1.31 -5.45 -11.76
C GLN A 9 -2.71 -5.90 -11.36
N PRO A 10 -3.64 -6.12 -12.31
CA PRO A 10 -4.98 -6.56 -11.96
C PRO A 10 -4.95 -7.94 -11.35
N ILE A 11 -5.79 -8.10 -10.32
CA ILE A 11 -6.12 -9.38 -9.70
C ILE A 11 -7.50 -9.77 -10.22
N LYS A 12 -7.62 -10.94 -10.83
CA LYS A 12 -8.85 -11.40 -11.48
C LYS A 12 -9.38 -12.68 -10.85
N ASP A 13 -10.69 -12.79 -10.75
CA ASP A 13 -11.34 -14.05 -10.41
C ASP A 13 -11.29 -15.06 -11.58
N GLN A 14 -11.78 -16.27 -11.33
CA GLN A 14 -11.82 -17.34 -12.37
C GLN A 14 -12.78 -17.01 -13.53
N ALA A 15 -13.72 -16.06 -13.35
CA ALA A 15 -14.58 -15.54 -14.40
C ALA A 15 -13.93 -14.39 -15.20
N ASN A 16 -12.63 -14.12 -14.99
CA ASN A 16 -11.86 -13.04 -15.61
C ASN A 16 -12.32 -11.62 -15.22
N LYS A 17 -13.08 -11.48 -14.12
CA LYS A 17 -13.50 -10.18 -13.58
C LYS A 17 -12.40 -9.65 -12.66
N ILE A 18 -12.06 -8.38 -12.80
CA ILE A 18 -11.12 -7.70 -11.91
C ILE A 18 -11.77 -7.53 -10.53
N ILE A 19 -11.13 -8.05 -9.49
CA ILE A 19 -11.52 -7.89 -8.09
C ILE A 19 -10.73 -6.77 -7.39
N GLY A 20 -9.55 -6.43 -7.91
CA GLY A 20 -8.69 -5.39 -7.39
C GLY A 20 -7.38 -5.29 -8.17
N TYR A 21 -6.47 -4.49 -7.65
CA TYR A 21 -5.14 -4.26 -8.24
C TYR A 21 -4.06 -4.41 -7.19
N GLU A 22 -3.01 -5.15 -7.49
CA GLU A 22 -1.74 -5.09 -6.77
C GLU A 22 -1.00 -3.81 -7.18
N ILE A 23 -0.62 -3.01 -6.22
CA ILE A 23 0.10 -1.75 -6.44
C ILE A 23 1.57 -1.98 -6.12
N GLN A 24 2.42 -1.87 -7.14
CA GLN A 24 3.86 -2.04 -7.05
C GLN A 24 4.58 -0.81 -7.57
N TYR A 25 5.68 -0.45 -6.91
CA TYR A 25 6.56 0.61 -7.37
C TYR A 25 7.84 0.00 -7.97
N HIS A 26 8.26 0.54 -9.11
CA HIS A 26 9.52 0.22 -9.75
C HIS A 26 10.39 1.46 -9.83
N GLY A 27 11.49 1.46 -9.08
CA GLY A 27 12.51 2.50 -9.05
C GLY A 27 13.90 1.89 -9.01
N GLU A 28 14.94 2.71 -8.89
CA GLU A 28 16.35 2.26 -8.86
C GLU A 28 16.66 1.29 -7.72
N ASN A 29 15.89 1.32 -6.64
CA ASN A 29 16.02 0.40 -5.51
C ASN A 29 14.99 -0.73 -5.62
N GLN A 30 15.18 -1.62 -6.58
CA GLN A 30 14.41 -2.88 -6.69
C GLN A 30 14.77 -3.80 -5.52
N ALA A 31 14.01 -3.73 -4.45
CA ALA A 31 14.22 -4.58 -3.27
C ALA A 31 13.00 -5.41 -2.85
N PHE A 32 11.99 -5.55 -3.73
CA PHE A 32 10.95 -6.54 -3.52
C PHE A 32 11.33 -7.86 -4.20
N GLY A 33 11.83 -8.83 -3.44
CA GLY A 33 12.04 -10.19 -3.94
C GLY A 33 13.29 -10.91 -3.47
N ASP A 34 14.11 -10.36 -2.57
CA ASP A 34 15.28 -11.08 -2.09
C ASP A 34 15.32 -11.13 -0.56
N ASN A 35 15.27 -12.36 -0.03
CA ASN A 35 15.32 -12.66 1.39
C ASN A 35 16.64 -12.17 1.99
N GLY A 36 16.63 -11.03 2.68
CA GLY A 36 17.78 -10.55 3.44
C GLY A 36 18.08 -9.06 3.40
N LYS A 37 17.27 -8.22 2.75
CA LYS A 37 17.52 -6.78 2.71
C LYS A 37 17.00 -6.03 3.92
N ASN A 38 17.72 -4.96 4.26
CA ASN A 38 17.55 -4.09 5.41
C ASN A 38 16.10 -3.64 5.59
N VAL A 39 15.58 -3.68 6.82
CA VAL A 39 14.24 -3.18 7.20
C VAL A 39 13.99 -1.76 6.69
N ARG A 40 15.03 -0.91 6.64
CA ARG A 40 14.94 0.46 6.09
C ARG A 40 14.64 0.50 4.59
N GLU A 41 15.22 -0.38 3.79
CA GLU A 41 14.97 -0.42 2.33
C GLU A 41 13.53 -0.82 2.02
N ASN A 42 12.95 -1.72 2.79
CA ASN A 42 11.54 -2.10 2.66
C ASN A 42 10.60 -0.95 3.07
N ASP A 43 10.93 -0.21 4.13
CA ASP A 43 10.17 0.96 4.56
C ASP A 43 10.17 2.06 3.48
N PHE A 44 11.31 2.32 2.83
CA PHE A 44 11.40 3.28 1.73
C PHE A 44 10.56 2.89 0.53
N ALA A 45 10.68 1.64 0.07
CA ALA A 45 9.96 1.16 -1.09
C ALA A 45 8.43 1.19 -0.85
N ALA A 46 7.97 0.78 0.33
CA ALA A 46 6.56 0.82 0.69
C ALA A 46 6.06 2.27 0.82
N ALA A 47 6.81 3.15 1.49
CA ALA A 47 6.44 4.56 1.63
C ALA A 47 6.39 5.28 0.28
N ASP A 48 7.35 5.01 -0.61
CA ASP A 48 7.40 5.58 -1.96
C ASP A 48 6.22 5.10 -2.81
N THR A 49 5.87 3.81 -2.71
CA THR A 49 4.66 3.24 -3.35
C THR A 49 3.41 3.99 -2.89
N ILE A 50 3.20 4.11 -1.59
CA ILE A 50 2.04 4.76 -0.99
C ILE A 50 1.97 6.23 -1.38
N TYR A 51 3.08 6.97 -1.24
CA TYR A 51 3.14 8.39 -1.58
C TYR A 51 2.80 8.63 -3.06
N ASN A 52 3.46 7.91 -3.95
CA ASN A 52 3.22 8.06 -5.39
C ASN A 52 1.79 7.66 -5.76
N PHE A 53 1.25 6.57 -5.19
CA PHE A 53 -0.14 6.18 -5.41
C PHE A 53 -1.12 7.28 -5.00
N LEU A 54 -0.99 7.83 -3.79
CA LEU A 54 -1.86 8.90 -3.28
C LEU A 54 -1.77 10.17 -4.13
N THR A 55 -0.56 10.52 -4.59
CA THR A 55 -0.35 11.72 -5.40
C THR A 55 -0.76 11.55 -6.86
N MET A 56 -0.75 10.33 -7.40
CA MET A 56 -1.12 10.04 -8.79
C MET A 56 -2.60 9.77 -8.98
N ASN A 57 -3.30 9.40 -7.91
CA ASN A 57 -4.67 8.89 -7.97
C ASN A 57 -5.71 9.98 -8.13
N THR A 58 -5.52 10.86 -9.12
CA THR A 58 -6.54 11.81 -9.56
C THR A 58 -7.51 11.21 -10.59
N ASP A 59 -7.25 9.99 -11.05
CA ASP A 59 -8.07 9.34 -12.06
C ASP A 59 -9.31 8.69 -11.45
N LYS A 60 -10.46 9.08 -11.98
CA LYS A 60 -11.78 8.49 -11.66
C LYS A 60 -11.85 6.97 -11.90
N LEU A 61 -10.88 6.42 -12.63
CA LEU A 61 -10.82 5.00 -13.01
C LEU A 61 -10.52 4.04 -11.86
N LEU A 62 -10.01 4.53 -10.72
CA LEU A 62 -9.69 3.69 -9.56
C LEU A 62 -10.71 3.78 -8.43
N ARG A 63 -11.65 4.71 -8.53
CA ARG A 63 -12.72 4.82 -7.53
C ARG A 63 -13.57 3.56 -7.56
N GLY A 64 -13.73 2.94 -6.38
CA GLY A 64 -14.51 1.72 -6.21
C GLY A 64 -13.77 0.42 -6.52
N SER A 65 -12.44 0.47 -6.79
CA SER A 65 -11.61 -0.73 -6.93
C SER A 65 -10.77 -0.96 -5.68
N LEU A 66 -10.61 -2.21 -5.29
CA LEU A 66 -9.71 -2.58 -4.21
C LEU A 66 -8.26 -2.43 -4.66
N ASN A 67 -7.43 -1.81 -3.82
CA ASN A 67 -6.01 -1.62 -4.06
C ASN A 67 -5.23 -2.36 -2.97
N PHE A 68 -4.52 -3.39 -3.36
CA PHE A 68 -3.68 -4.19 -2.48
C PHE A 68 -2.31 -3.53 -2.37
N MET A 69 -1.94 -3.12 -1.16
CA MET A 69 -0.69 -2.40 -0.88
C MET A 69 0.01 -2.98 0.33
N THR A 70 1.31 -3.21 0.21
CA THR A 70 2.13 -3.74 1.30
C THR A 70 2.47 -2.65 2.32
N PHE A 71 2.20 -2.94 3.59
CA PHE A 71 2.52 -2.09 4.72
C PHE A 71 3.56 -2.76 5.60
N THR A 72 4.61 -2.02 5.91
CA THR A 72 5.62 -2.42 6.89
C THR A 72 5.16 -2.12 8.31
N THR A 73 5.83 -2.72 9.30
CA THR A 73 5.61 -2.42 10.73
C THR A 73 5.62 -0.92 11.01
N THR A 74 6.60 -0.20 10.46
CA THR A 74 6.75 1.25 10.66
C THR A 74 5.55 2.03 10.12
N LEU A 75 5.12 1.72 8.91
CA LEU A 75 3.96 2.38 8.26
C LEU A 75 2.66 2.12 9.02
N LEU A 76 2.44 0.90 9.49
CA LEU A 76 1.27 0.57 10.32
C LEU A 76 1.27 1.36 11.63
N MET A 77 2.40 1.43 12.33
CA MET A 77 2.54 2.19 13.57
C MET A 77 2.38 3.71 13.37
N LYS A 78 2.77 4.23 12.21
CA LYS A 78 2.57 5.63 11.81
C LYS A 78 1.16 5.93 11.33
N LYS A 79 0.24 4.96 11.37
CA LYS A 79 -1.17 5.08 10.99
C LYS A 79 -1.39 5.49 9.52
N THR A 80 -0.46 5.16 8.63
CA THR A 80 -0.57 5.51 7.21
C THR A 80 -1.76 4.87 6.48
N PRO A 81 -2.33 3.71 6.88
CA PRO A 81 -3.57 3.22 6.29
C PRO A 81 -4.74 4.22 6.35
N HIS A 82 -4.78 5.09 7.37
CA HIS A 82 -5.83 6.12 7.48
C HIS A 82 -5.79 7.19 6.38
N LEU A 83 -4.75 7.23 5.54
CA LEU A 83 -4.71 8.08 4.34
C LEU A 83 -5.57 7.55 3.19
N PHE A 84 -6.18 6.38 3.35
CA PHE A 84 -6.98 5.72 2.31
C PHE A 84 -8.41 5.48 2.78
N ASP A 85 -9.33 5.48 1.82
CA ASP A 85 -10.67 4.95 2.09
C ASP A 85 -10.59 3.43 2.36
N LYS A 86 -11.23 3.00 3.45
CA LYS A 86 -11.25 1.60 3.85
C LYS A 86 -11.99 0.68 2.87
N GLY A 87 -12.86 1.24 2.03
CA GLY A 87 -13.53 0.50 0.97
C GLY A 87 -12.68 0.30 -0.28
N GLU A 88 -11.53 0.98 -0.38
CA GLU A 88 -10.62 0.93 -1.53
C GLU A 88 -9.25 0.37 -1.21
N LEU A 89 -8.89 0.21 0.06
CA LEU A 89 -7.59 -0.33 0.51
C LEU A 89 -7.72 -1.74 1.05
N VAL A 90 -6.82 -2.62 0.58
CA VAL A 90 -6.49 -3.88 1.23
C VAL A 90 -5.09 -3.76 1.81
N ILE A 91 -4.97 -3.83 3.14
CA ILE A 91 -3.69 -3.78 3.85
C ILE A 91 -2.99 -5.12 3.67
N GLN A 92 -1.92 -5.16 2.89
CA GLN A 92 -1.10 -6.36 2.76
C GLN A 92 0.00 -6.38 3.82
N ILE A 93 0.18 -7.51 4.46
CA ILE A 93 1.24 -7.76 5.44
C ILE A 93 2.00 -9.03 5.10
N ASP A 94 3.23 -9.08 5.54
CA ASP A 94 4.13 -10.23 5.43
C ASP A 94 4.54 -10.77 6.81
N ASP A 95 5.42 -11.76 6.81
CA ASP A 95 5.91 -12.41 8.03
C ASP A 95 6.60 -11.43 8.99
N SER A 96 7.26 -10.37 8.48
CA SER A 96 7.94 -9.36 9.31
C SER A 96 6.98 -8.58 10.20
N VAL A 97 5.77 -8.32 9.70
CA VAL A 97 4.68 -7.69 10.46
C VAL A 97 4.05 -8.69 11.44
N ILE A 98 3.84 -9.93 11.01
CA ILE A 98 3.16 -10.98 11.79
C ILE A 98 3.94 -11.33 13.06
N ILE A 99 5.27 -11.35 13.00
CA ILE A 99 6.12 -11.63 14.17
C ILE A 99 6.24 -10.45 15.14
N HIS A 100 5.74 -9.25 14.77
CA HIS A 100 5.86 -8.05 15.57
C HIS A 100 4.57 -7.76 16.36
N PRO A 101 4.53 -7.96 17.70
CA PRO A 101 3.28 -7.90 18.49
C PRO A 101 2.52 -6.57 18.36
N LEU A 102 3.23 -5.43 18.38
CA LEU A 102 2.61 -4.12 18.27
C LEU A 102 2.02 -3.88 16.88
N ALA A 103 2.73 -4.29 15.81
CA ALA A 103 2.22 -4.18 14.46
C ALA A 103 0.97 -5.05 14.27
N MET A 104 0.96 -6.26 14.81
CA MET A 104 -0.22 -7.13 14.79
C MET A 104 -1.40 -6.56 15.56
N HIS A 105 -1.15 -5.89 16.69
CA HIS A 105 -2.21 -5.16 17.39
C HIS A 105 -2.81 -4.05 16.50
N MET A 106 -1.98 -3.30 15.78
CA MET A 106 -2.45 -2.29 14.82
C MET A 106 -3.26 -2.91 13.68
N VAL A 107 -2.80 -4.02 13.09
CA VAL A 107 -3.55 -4.75 12.04
C VAL A 107 -4.93 -5.17 12.55
N GLN A 108 -5.02 -5.69 13.77
CA GLN A 108 -6.30 -6.04 14.38
C GLN A 108 -7.22 -4.82 14.59
N GLN A 109 -6.65 -3.66 14.91
CA GLN A 109 -7.42 -2.41 15.00
C GLN A 109 -7.96 -1.99 13.63
N TYR A 110 -7.14 -1.98 12.58
CA TYR A 110 -7.57 -1.66 11.22
C TYR A 110 -8.67 -2.61 10.72
N ALA A 111 -8.54 -3.91 10.98
CA ALA A 111 -9.58 -4.87 10.65
C ALA A 111 -10.90 -4.56 11.37
N LYS A 112 -10.86 -4.15 12.65
CA LYS A 112 -12.06 -3.70 13.40
C LYS A 112 -12.66 -2.39 12.86
N GLU A 113 -11.83 -1.50 12.33
CA GLU A 113 -12.24 -0.26 11.69
C GLU A 113 -12.88 -0.48 10.32
N GLY A 114 -12.74 -1.69 9.76
CA GLY A 114 -13.35 -2.12 8.50
C GLY A 114 -12.40 -2.11 7.30
N TYR A 115 -11.08 -2.03 7.52
CA TYR A 115 -10.11 -2.30 6.47
C TYR A 115 -10.01 -3.79 6.19
N GLN A 116 -9.90 -4.15 4.93
CA GLN A 116 -9.60 -5.52 4.52
C GLN A 116 -8.10 -5.80 4.67
N VAL A 117 -7.76 -7.03 5.02
CA VAL A 117 -6.38 -7.44 5.27
C VAL A 117 -6.01 -8.64 4.40
N ALA A 118 -4.85 -8.56 3.74
CA ALA A 118 -4.25 -9.65 2.99
C ALA A 118 -2.92 -10.09 3.62
N VAL A 119 -2.64 -11.38 3.61
CA VAL A 119 -1.34 -11.93 4.00
C VAL A 119 -0.59 -12.42 2.77
N ASN A 120 0.60 -11.86 2.56
CA ASN A 120 1.51 -12.32 1.52
C ASN A 120 2.29 -13.56 1.97
N GLU A 121 2.49 -14.51 1.05
CA GLU A 121 3.30 -15.72 1.28
C GLU A 121 2.93 -16.48 2.55
N PHE A 122 1.63 -16.68 2.76
CA PHE A 122 1.11 -17.39 3.92
C PHE A 122 1.77 -18.75 4.12
N GLN A 123 2.21 -19.02 5.36
CA GLN A 123 2.81 -20.28 5.76
C GLN A 123 1.98 -20.98 6.84
N PHE A 124 2.01 -22.31 6.85
CA PHE A 124 1.32 -23.10 7.87
C PHE A 124 2.14 -23.14 9.16
N ALA A 125 2.12 -22.04 9.91
CA ALA A 125 2.84 -21.91 11.18
C ALA A 125 1.92 -21.34 12.28
N PRO A 126 2.16 -21.67 13.57
CA PRO A 126 1.29 -21.22 14.67
C PRO A 126 1.04 -19.70 14.73
N ARG A 127 2.05 -18.90 14.32
CA ARG A 127 1.94 -17.44 14.32
C ARG A 127 0.86 -16.91 13.36
N TYR A 128 0.56 -17.64 12.27
CA TYR A 128 -0.50 -17.27 11.34
C TYR A 128 -1.89 -17.66 11.83
N LEU A 129 -2.01 -18.71 12.67
CA LEU A 129 -3.30 -19.15 13.18
C LEU A 129 -3.98 -18.06 14.02
N GLY A 130 -3.20 -17.25 14.76
CA GLY A 130 -3.70 -16.18 15.60
C GLY A 130 -4.30 -14.99 14.83
N ILE A 131 -4.15 -14.94 13.51
CA ILE A 131 -4.64 -13.82 12.68
C ILE A 131 -5.68 -14.24 11.65
N LEU A 132 -5.91 -15.54 11.48
CA LEU A 132 -6.82 -16.06 10.45
C LEU A 132 -8.23 -15.49 10.53
N ASP A 133 -8.75 -15.18 11.71
CA ASP A 133 -10.05 -14.56 11.90
C ASP A 133 -10.09 -13.08 11.46
N ARG A 134 -8.92 -12.43 11.28
CA ARG A 134 -8.78 -11.01 10.99
C ARG A 134 -8.31 -10.70 9.57
N ILE A 135 -8.01 -11.71 8.79
CA ILE A 135 -7.61 -11.55 7.39
C ILE A 135 -8.77 -11.89 6.47
N ASP A 136 -8.79 -11.30 5.30
CA ASP A 136 -9.80 -11.53 4.26
C ASP A 136 -9.20 -12.33 3.10
N TYR A 137 -7.92 -12.06 2.77
CA TYR A 137 -7.22 -12.66 1.65
C TYR A 137 -5.93 -13.35 2.08
N ILE A 138 -5.67 -14.50 1.47
CA ILE A 138 -4.41 -15.25 1.60
C ILE A 138 -3.77 -15.31 0.22
N LYS A 139 -2.59 -14.72 0.07
CA LYS A 139 -1.82 -14.78 -1.18
C LYS A 139 -0.83 -15.94 -1.12
N LEU A 140 -0.89 -16.79 -2.14
CA LEU A 140 -0.15 -18.05 -2.23
C LEU A 140 0.72 -18.06 -3.47
N ASN A 141 2.03 -18.24 -3.29
CA ASN A 141 2.94 -18.38 -4.43
C ASN A 141 2.80 -19.77 -5.04
N ILE A 142 2.24 -19.81 -6.27
CA ILE A 142 1.92 -21.06 -6.96
C ILE A 142 3.17 -21.81 -7.47
N GLN A 143 4.28 -21.11 -7.64
CA GLN A 143 5.52 -21.66 -8.16
C GLN A 143 6.39 -22.29 -7.08
N THR A 144 6.52 -21.60 -5.94
CA THR A 144 7.46 -21.99 -4.88
C THR A 144 6.84 -22.87 -3.80
N THR A 145 5.51 -22.86 -3.67
CA THR A 145 4.81 -23.65 -2.64
C THR A 145 4.43 -25.03 -3.16
N PRO A 146 4.74 -26.14 -2.45
CA PRO A 146 4.34 -27.48 -2.83
C PRO A 146 2.82 -27.64 -2.98
N GLU A 147 2.37 -28.41 -3.96
CA GLU A 147 0.94 -28.53 -4.33
C GLU A 147 0.07 -29.04 -3.16
N LEU A 148 0.56 -30.02 -2.41
CA LEU A 148 -0.16 -30.53 -1.23
C LEU A 148 -0.33 -29.46 -0.15
N THR A 149 0.70 -28.64 0.05
CA THR A 149 0.63 -27.52 1.01
C THR A 149 -0.37 -26.47 0.54
N LEU A 150 -0.34 -26.10 -0.75
CA LEU A 150 -1.32 -25.18 -1.34
C LEU A 150 -2.75 -25.67 -1.12
N LYS A 151 -3.02 -26.94 -1.45
CA LYS A 151 -4.33 -27.53 -1.29
C LYS A 151 -4.81 -27.46 0.16
N ASN A 152 -3.97 -27.85 1.11
CA ASN A 152 -4.32 -27.80 2.53
C ASN A 152 -4.62 -26.38 3.01
N ILE A 153 -3.82 -25.39 2.57
CA ILE A 153 -4.07 -23.98 2.93
C ILE A 153 -5.40 -23.50 2.35
N ILE A 154 -5.68 -23.79 1.08
CA ILE A 154 -6.92 -23.39 0.39
C ILE A 154 -8.14 -24.01 1.09
N ASP A 155 -8.11 -25.32 1.40
CA ASP A 155 -9.22 -26.00 2.07
C ASP A 155 -9.51 -25.38 3.44
N ILE A 156 -8.49 -25.07 4.23
CA ILE A 156 -8.64 -24.40 5.53
C ILE A 156 -9.13 -22.97 5.36
N ALA A 157 -8.55 -22.20 4.44
CA ALA A 157 -8.98 -20.84 4.16
C ALA A 157 -10.47 -20.77 3.81
N HIS A 158 -10.92 -21.64 2.91
CA HIS A 158 -12.33 -21.73 2.50
C HIS A 158 -13.24 -22.14 3.67
N SER A 159 -12.82 -23.07 4.53
CA SER A 159 -13.57 -23.45 5.72
C SER A 159 -13.79 -22.27 6.67
N MET A 160 -12.86 -21.30 6.66
CA MET A 160 -12.91 -20.05 7.43
C MET A 160 -13.48 -18.86 6.63
N LYS A 161 -14.01 -19.11 5.42
CA LYS A 161 -14.55 -18.08 4.51
C LYS A 161 -13.51 -17.01 4.11
N LYS A 162 -12.26 -17.41 3.97
CA LYS A 162 -11.18 -16.54 3.44
C LYS A 162 -10.99 -16.79 1.96
N GLN A 163 -10.57 -15.74 1.23
CA GLN A 163 -10.30 -15.84 -0.20
C GLN A 163 -8.82 -16.11 -0.45
N CYS A 164 -8.54 -17.05 -1.36
CA CYS A 164 -7.18 -17.41 -1.75
C CYS A 164 -6.84 -16.80 -3.11
N ILE A 165 -5.75 -16.02 -3.16
CA ILE A 165 -5.21 -15.43 -4.38
C ILE A 165 -3.92 -16.17 -4.75
N ALA A 166 -3.90 -16.83 -5.92
CA ALA A 166 -2.67 -17.41 -6.44
C ALA A 166 -1.83 -16.32 -7.10
N VAL A 167 -0.59 -16.15 -6.63
CA VAL A 167 0.39 -15.24 -7.22
C VAL A 167 1.46 -15.98 -7.98
N GLY A 168 2.13 -15.29 -8.93
CA GLY A 168 3.16 -15.88 -9.75
C GLY A 168 2.61 -16.63 -10.96
N ILE A 169 1.45 -16.25 -11.47
CA ILE A 169 0.86 -16.81 -12.68
C ILE A 169 1.56 -16.20 -13.89
N ASP A 170 2.58 -16.90 -14.42
CA ASP A 170 3.45 -16.43 -15.51
C ASP A 170 3.19 -17.14 -16.85
N ARG A 171 2.53 -18.29 -16.83
CA ARG A 171 2.25 -19.13 -18.00
C ARG A 171 1.02 -20.03 -17.81
N GLU A 172 0.61 -20.69 -18.87
CA GLU A 172 -0.59 -21.55 -18.90
C GLU A 172 -0.54 -22.66 -17.84
N GLU A 173 0.61 -23.32 -17.62
CA GLU A 173 0.71 -24.42 -16.65
C GLU A 173 0.45 -23.93 -15.21
N THR A 174 1.00 -22.76 -14.84
CA THR A 174 0.75 -22.15 -13.50
C THR A 174 -0.69 -21.71 -13.37
N TYR A 175 -1.30 -21.22 -14.44
CA TYR A 175 -2.73 -20.87 -14.49
C TYR A 175 -3.61 -22.10 -14.26
N GLN A 176 -3.42 -23.16 -15.04
CA GLN A 176 -4.20 -24.40 -14.92
C GLN A 176 -4.03 -25.07 -13.56
N LYS A 177 -2.81 -25.04 -13.01
CA LYS A 177 -2.53 -25.52 -11.65
C LYS A 177 -3.35 -24.75 -10.61
N ALA A 178 -3.37 -23.42 -10.69
CA ALA A 178 -4.12 -22.57 -9.75
C ALA A 178 -5.64 -22.80 -9.84
N VAL A 179 -6.18 -22.87 -11.07
CA VAL A 179 -7.60 -23.18 -11.30
C VAL A 179 -7.99 -24.54 -10.74
N LYS A 180 -7.16 -25.58 -10.98
CA LYS A 180 -7.38 -26.94 -10.47
C LYS A 180 -7.38 -27.00 -8.93
N LEU A 181 -6.56 -26.17 -8.28
CA LEU A 181 -6.50 -26.08 -6.83
C LEU A 181 -7.71 -25.34 -6.22
N GLY A 182 -8.51 -24.66 -7.05
CA GLY A 182 -9.72 -23.99 -6.61
C GLY A 182 -9.48 -22.65 -5.92
N VAL A 183 -8.44 -21.88 -6.29
CA VAL A 183 -8.22 -20.53 -5.76
C VAL A 183 -9.32 -19.58 -6.23
N ASP A 184 -9.60 -18.53 -5.45
CA ASP A 184 -10.68 -17.59 -5.76
C ASP A 184 -10.24 -16.54 -6.78
N ALA A 185 -8.95 -16.18 -6.79
CA ALA A 185 -8.40 -15.20 -7.71
C ALA A 185 -6.95 -15.49 -8.10
N LEU A 186 -6.51 -14.81 -9.14
CA LEU A 186 -5.26 -15.04 -9.86
C LEU A 186 -4.53 -13.72 -10.09
N GLU A 187 -3.22 -13.72 -9.86
CA GLU A 187 -2.34 -12.58 -10.07
C GLU A 187 -1.06 -13.01 -10.78
N GLY A 188 -0.72 -12.31 -11.85
CA GLY A 188 0.51 -12.56 -12.59
C GLY A 188 0.46 -12.03 -14.02
N PRO A 189 1.61 -11.97 -14.70
CA PRO A 189 1.71 -11.42 -16.05
C PRO A 189 0.88 -12.20 -17.09
N TYR A 190 0.63 -13.47 -16.87
CA TYR A 190 -0.19 -14.29 -17.76
C TYR A 190 -1.68 -13.94 -17.68
N VAL A 191 -2.16 -13.51 -16.52
CA VAL A 191 -3.60 -13.25 -16.27
C VAL A 191 -4.00 -11.87 -16.78
N ALA A 192 -3.08 -10.92 -16.79
CA ALA A 192 -3.43 -9.53 -17.02
C ALA A 192 -2.28 -8.69 -17.58
N GLU A 193 -2.64 -7.80 -18.50
CA GLU A 193 -1.75 -6.71 -18.89
C GLU A 193 -1.53 -5.76 -17.72
N LYS A 194 -0.26 -5.38 -17.50
CA LYS A 194 0.13 -4.42 -16.47
C LYS A 194 -0.16 -3.01 -16.93
N LEU A 195 -0.87 -2.25 -16.13
CA LEU A 195 -1.06 -0.83 -16.32
C LEU A 195 0.09 -0.07 -15.67
N THR A 196 0.94 0.56 -16.47
CA THR A 196 2.12 1.29 -16.00
C THR A 196 1.89 2.79 -16.11
N THR A 197 2.18 3.54 -15.03
CA THR A 197 2.13 5.00 -15.04
C THR A 197 3.49 5.55 -14.61
N GLN A 198 4.12 6.39 -15.44
CA GLN A 198 5.39 7.03 -15.11
C GLN A 198 5.21 8.07 -14.00
N THR A 199 6.11 8.08 -13.05
CA THR A 199 6.18 9.08 -11.98
C THR A 199 7.31 10.05 -12.29
N HIS A 200 7.02 11.35 -12.22
CA HIS A 200 8.05 12.37 -12.25
C HIS A 200 8.31 12.80 -10.78
N SER A 201 9.44 12.41 -10.23
CA SER A 201 9.90 13.01 -8.98
C SER A 201 10.58 14.34 -9.30
N SER A 202 9.90 15.44 -9.07
CA SER A 202 10.57 16.74 -8.90
C SER A 202 11.07 16.79 -7.46
N GLY A 203 12.39 16.95 -7.28
CA GLY A 203 12.97 17.10 -5.95
C GLY A 203 12.49 18.39 -5.29
N TYR A 204 12.11 18.35 -4.02
CA TYR A 204 11.90 19.55 -3.21
C TYR A 204 13.23 20.08 -2.66
N LEU A 205 13.23 21.33 -2.20
CA LEU A 205 14.40 21.93 -1.57
C LEU A 205 14.65 21.25 -0.21
N GLN A 206 15.76 20.52 -0.08
CA GLN A 206 16.09 19.78 1.15
C GLN A 206 16.06 20.66 2.41
N SER A 207 16.49 21.92 2.30
CA SER A 207 16.46 22.88 3.40
C SER A 207 15.03 23.20 3.88
N ASN A 208 14.08 23.37 2.97
CA ASN A 208 12.68 23.61 3.31
C ASN A 208 12.01 22.38 3.91
N PHE A 209 12.33 21.21 3.38
CA PHE A 209 11.84 19.96 3.92
C PHE A 209 12.34 19.72 5.35
N PHE A 210 13.62 19.99 5.63
CA PHE A 210 14.15 19.89 6.99
C PHE A 210 13.45 20.86 7.95
N ARG A 211 13.21 22.11 7.53
CA ARG A 211 12.43 23.08 8.31
C ARG A 211 11.02 22.60 8.60
N LEU A 212 10.35 22.02 7.61
CA LEU A 212 9.02 21.44 7.76
C LEU A 212 9.03 20.30 8.78
N MET A 213 9.99 19.39 8.70
CA MET A 213 10.18 18.31 9.67
C MET A 213 10.30 18.86 11.11
N VAL A 214 11.15 19.86 11.31
CA VAL A 214 11.35 20.49 12.64
C VAL A 214 10.06 21.15 13.13
N ALA A 215 9.36 21.90 12.26
CA ALA A 215 8.10 22.54 12.64
C ALA A 215 7.02 21.53 13.06
N MET A 216 6.98 20.38 12.38
CA MET A 216 6.00 19.30 12.65
C MET A 216 6.31 18.46 13.90
N THR A 217 7.54 18.51 14.45
CA THR A 217 7.92 17.75 15.66
C THR A 217 7.60 18.48 16.96
N ARG A 218 7.22 19.75 16.92
CA ARG A 218 6.81 20.50 18.11
C ARG A 218 5.52 19.94 18.71
N ASP A 219 5.36 20.09 20.02
CA ASP A 219 4.14 19.70 20.74
C ASP A 219 2.91 20.47 20.21
N GLU A 220 3.08 21.76 19.96
CA GLU A 220 2.08 22.65 19.33
C GLU A 220 2.65 23.21 18.02
N PRO A 221 2.40 22.54 16.87
CA PRO A 221 2.86 23.02 15.57
C PRO A 221 2.13 24.29 15.15
N ASP A 222 2.88 25.30 14.73
CA ASP A 222 2.34 26.55 14.21
C ASP A 222 1.91 26.39 12.75
N VAL A 223 0.61 26.46 12.50
CA VAL A 223 0.01 26.30 11.17
C VAL A 223 0.48 27.39 10.20
N GLU A 224 0.71 28.62 10.67
CA GLU A 224 1.15 29.74 9.82
C GLU A 224 2.61 29.53 9.38
N GLU A 225 3.48 29.09 10.29
CA GLU A 225 4.86 28.73 9.95
C GLU A 225 4.91 27.58 8.93
N ILE A 226 4.11 26.54 9.16
CA ILE A 226 4.02 25.38 8.25
C ILE A 226 3.52 25.81 6.86
N GLU A 227 2.47 26.64 6.79
CA GLU A 227 1.95 27.20 5.55
C GLU A 227 3.03 27.97 4.79
N GLN A 228 3.80 28.82 5.47
CA GLN A 228 4.88 29.59 4.87
C GLN A 228 5.98 28.68 4.30
N ILE A 229 6.41 27.67 5.08
CA ILE A 229 7.47 26.74 4.65
C ILE A 229 7.03 25.98 3.39
N ILE A 230 5.80 25.49 3.33
CA ILE A 230 5.28 24.74 2.18
C ILE A 230 5.07 25.66 0.99
N SER A 231 4.54 26.87 1.19
CA SER A 231 4.18 27.80 0.11
C SER A 231 5.37 28.32 -0.69
N VAL A 232 6.58 28.38 -0.12
CA VAL A 232 7.79 28.81 -0.83
C VAL A 232 8.41 27.69 -1.66
N ASP A 233 7.92 26.46 -1.55
CA ASP A 233 8.40 25.31 -2.31
C ASP A 233 7.28 24.75 -3.21
N ALA A 234 7.46 24.94 -4.52
CA ALA A 234 6.45 24.53 -5.49
C ALA A 234 6.18 23.02 -5.46
N THR A 235 7.18 22.19 -5.16
CA THR A 235 7.04 20.73 -5.09
C THR A 235 6.26 20.32 -3.85
N LEU A 236 6.58 20.90 -2.69
CA LEU A 236 5.82 20.66 -1.45
C LEU A 236 4.37 21.15 -1.60
N THR A 237 4.18 22.36 -2.14
CA THR A 237 2.83 22.90 -2.42
C THR A 237 2.02 21.97 -3.32
N TYR A 238 2.61 21.56 -4.43
CA TYR A 238 1.93 20.66 -5.38
C TYR A 238 1.60 19.30 -4.75
N GLY A 239 2.55 18.70 -4.03
CA GLY A 239 2.37 17.42 -3.34
C GLY A 239 1.25 17.48 -2.29
N LEU A 240 1.23 18.56 -1.46
CA LEU A 240 0.20 18.75 -0.45
C LEU A 240 -1.18 18.94 -1.07
N LEU A 241 -1.30 19.80 -2.10
CA LEU A 241 -2.57 20.03 -2.79
C LEU A 241 -3.09 18.76 -3.48
N ARG A 242 -2.20 17.95 -4.06
CA ARG A 242 -2.58 16.65 -4.64
C ARG A 242 -3.08 15.68 -3.57
N MET A 243 -2.39 15.61 -2.43
CA MET A 243 -2.80 14.77 -1.30
C MET A 243 -4.19 15.19 -0.79
N ALA A 244 -4.38 16.49 -0.51
CA ALA A 244 -5.65 17.02 -0.02
C ALA A 244 -6.82 16.82 -1.01
N ASN A 245 -6.53 16.78 -2.31
CA ASN A 245 -7.51 16.52 -3.37
C ASN A 245 -7.61 15.03 -3.76
N SER A 246 -6.93 14.14 -3.05
CA SER A 246 -7.03 12.70 -3.29
C SER A 246 -8.43 12.16 -2.97
N CYS A 247 -8.70 10.94 -3.44
CA CYS A 247 -10.00 10.30 -3.23
C CYS A 247 -10.40 10.17 -1.76
N TYR A 248 -9.41 10.09 -0.86
CA TYR A 248 -9.64 9.97 0.58
C TYR A 248 -10.53 11.08 1.15
N TYR A 249 -10.29 12.34 0.74
CA TYR A 249 -11.05 13.47 1.29
C TYR A 249 -12.41 13.69 0.63
N ALA A 250 -12.71 13.01 -0.49
CA ALA A 250 -14.01 13.03 -1.21
C ALA A 250 -14.69 14.42 -1.23
N LEU A 251 -13.90 15.48 -1.38
CA LEU A 251 -14.34 16.86 -1.24
C LEU A 251 -15.30 17.26 -2.35
N ARG A 252 -16.37 17.99 -2.01
CA ARG A 252 -17.29 18.57 -3.00
C ARG A 252 -16.61 19.63 -3.88
N HIS A 253 -15.62 20.32 -3.33
CA HIS A 253 -14.86 21.37 -4.00
C HIS A 253 -13.36 21.10 -3.90
N ARG A 254 -12.64 21.41 -4.96
CA ARG A 254 -11.21 21.24 -5.03
C ARG A 254 -10.50 22.23 -4.11
N VAL A 255 -9.56 21.73 -3.31
CA VAL A 255 -8.63 22.52 -2.50
C VAL A 255 -7.61 23.19 -3.41
N THR A 256 -7.43 24.52 -3.27
CA THR A 256 -6.57 25.32 -4.14
C THR A 256 -5.47 26.10 -3.40
N SER A 257 -5.49 26.10 -2.08
CA SER A 257 -4.46 26.78 -1.27
C SER A 257 -3.85 25.84 -0.23
N VAL A 258 -2.59 26.13 0.16
CA VAL A 258 -1.87 25.39 1.20
C VAL A 258 -2.63 25.43 2.52
N ARG A 259 -3.10 26.62 2.95
CA ARG A 259 -3.90 26.76 4.18
C ARG A 259 -5.15 25.90 4.16
N GLN A 260 -5.90 25.92 3.06
CA GLN A 260 -7.08 25.09 2.92
C GLN A 260 -6.74 23.59 2.96
N ALA A 261 -5.62 23.17 2.36
CA ALA A 261 -5.14 21.80 2.42
C ALA A 261 -4.84 21.38 3.86
N ILE A 262 -4.09 22.18 4.62
CA ILE A 262 -3.76 21.91 6.01
C ILE A 262 -5.03 21.81 6.87
N MET A 263 -5.97 22.74 6.70
CA MET A 263 -7.23 22.74 7.46
C MET A 263 -8.13 21.54 7.11
N THR A 264 -8.11 21.09 5.85
CA THR A 264 -8.89 19.95 5.40
C THR A 264 -8.31 18.62 5.90
N MET A 265 -7.00 18.46 5.80
CA MET A 265 -6.30 17.25 6.24
C MET A 265 -6.21 17.17 7.76
N GLY A 266 -5.92 18.28 8.41
CA GLY A 266 -5.55 18.32 9.82
C GLY A 266 -4.06 17.99 10.05
N LEU A 267 -3.60 18.30 11.28
CA LEU A 267 -2.17 18.14 11.63
C LEU A 267 -1.72 16.66 11.70
N SER A 268 -2.64 15.74 12.02
CA SER A 268 -2.33 14.30 12.10
C SER A 268 -1.95 13.74 10.73
N GLU A 269 -2.79 13.97 9.74
CA GLU A 269 -2.61 13.53 8.37
C GLU A 269 -1.46 14.27 7.69
N LEU A 270 -1.27 15.54 8.01
CA LEU A 270 -0.12 16.31 7.55
C LEU A 270 1.21 15.71 8.07
N ARG A 271 1.27 15.27 9.33
CA ARG A 271 2.44 14.53 9.87
C ARG A 271 2.71 13.24 9.12
N GLN A 272 1.67 12.49 8.78
CA GLN A 272 1.81 11.24 8.02
C GLN A 272 2.33 11.54 6.61
N TRP A 273 1.82 12.58 5.95
CA TRP A 273 2.30 13.01 4.64
C TRP A 273 3.78 13.43 4.68
N VAL A 274 4.19 14.23 5.67
CA VAL A 274 5.60 14.63 5.85
C VAL A 274 6.48 13.40 6.11
N TYR A 275 5.99 12.45 6.91
CA TYR A 275 6.71 11.19 7.12
C TYR A 275 6.89 10.40 5.80
N LEU A 276 5.83 10.25 5.01
CA LEU A 276 5.93 9.58 3.70
C LEU A 276 6.91 10.27 2.77
N LEU A 277 6.92 11.62 2.75
CA LEU A 277 7.92 12.40 2.00
C LEU A 277 9.34 12.11 2.47
N SER A 278 9.59 12.04 3.78
CA SER A 278 10.92 11.73 4.32
C SER A 278 11.38 10.33 3.94
N ALA A 279 10.46 9.38 3.95
CA ALA A 279 10.75 7.99 3.62
C ALA A 279 10.92 7.75 2.10
N SER A 280 10.28 8.55 1.25
CA SER A 280 10.34 8.40 -0.21
C SER A 280 11.57 9.06 -0.86
N ASN A 281 12.30 9.92 -0.15
CA ASN A 281 13.41 10.72 -0.69
C ASN A 281 14.75 10.52 0.06
N ALA A 282 14.80 9.59 1.00
CA ALA A 282 16.03 9.20 1.69
C ALA A 282 16.71 8.05 0.98
#